data_28452d6f627bd1d37ae37b3102689b06
#
_entry.id   28452d6f627bd1d37ae37b3102689b06
#
_cell.length_a   1.000
_cell.length_b   1.000
_cell.length_c   1.000
_cell.angle_alpha   90.00
_cell.angle_beta   90.00
_cell.angle_gamma   90.00
#
_symmetry.space_group_name_H-M   'P 1'
#
loop_
_entity.id
_entity.type
_entity.pdbx_description
1 polymer ?
#
loop_
_entity_poly.entity_id
_entity_poly.type
_entity_poly.pdbx_seq_one_letter_code
_entity_poly.pdbx_strand_id
1 'polypeptide(L)'
;MFTVFGFYKFKKINFLKKNKEFLQREILKNNISGTVMLSQEGINGTISGKRRNISQIIKSLKKVFNFKDFDSKNMSQSHFQPFHKGKIKIKNEVVPPVSYTHLRAHETIAD
;
A
#
# COMPACT_ATOMS: atom_id res chain seq x y z
N MET A 1 -0.82 0.98 20.14
CA MET A 1 -0.01 1.70 19.14
C MET A 1 -0.17 1.09 17.76
N PHE A 2 -0.19 1.93 16.74
CA PHE A 2 -0.34 1.49 15.37
C PHE A 2 0.96 1.66 14.61
N THR A 3 1.23 0.73 13.72
CA THR A 3 2.38 0.82 12.82
C THR A 3 1.88 1.37 11.48
N VAL A 4 2.59 2.38 10.97
CA VAL A 4 2.29 2.98 9.67
C VAL A 4 3.39 2.55 8.71
N PHE A 5 3.00 1.94 7.60
CA PHE A 5 3.94 1.37 6.64
C PHE A 5 3.70 1.96 5.26
N GLY A 6 4.71 2.66 4.75
CA GLY A 6 4.69 3.19 3.39
C GLY A 6 5.64 2.40 2.52
N PHE A 7 5.25 2.15 1.28
CA PHE A 7 6.04 1.28 0.42
C PHE A 7 5.76 1.51 -1.06
N TYR A 8 6.72 1.12 -1.89
CA TYR A 8 6.42 0.87 -3.30
C TYR A 8 7.33 -0.23 -3.85
N LYS A 9 6.83 -0.88 -4.90
CA LYS A 9 7.55 -1.93 -5.61
C LYS A 9 7.20 -1.85 -7.08
N PHE A 10 8.23 -1.73 -7.92
CA PHE A 10 8.05 -1.82 -9.36
C PHE A 10 8.17 -3.29 -9.76
N LYS A 11 7.08 -3.83 -10.27
CA LYS A 11 7.04 -5.21 -10.70
C LYS A 11 5.80 -5.38 -11.56
N LYS A 12 5.94 -6.04 -12.69
CA LYS A 12 4.79 -6.28 -13.56
C LYS A 12 3.73 -7.09 -12.81
N ILE A 13 2.51 -6.58 -12.81
CA ILE A 13 1.39 -7.22 -12.15
C ILE A 13 0.27 -7.42 -13.16
N ASN A 14 -0.22 -8.65 -13.25
CA ASN A 14 -1.33 -9.01 -14.11
C ASN A 14 -2.59 -9.22 -13.27
N PHE A 15 -3.75 -9.31 -13.94
CA PHE A 15 -5.02 -9.61 -13.25
C PHE A 15 -5.31 -8.62 -12.14
N LEU A 16 -5.31 -7.34 -12.49
CA LEU A 16 -5.44 -6.28 -11.49
C LEU A 16 -6.71 -6.36 -10.66
N LYS A 17 -7.85 -6.64 -11.31
CA LYS A 17 -9.11 -6.74 -10.57
C LYS A 17 -9.11 -7.89 -9.57
N LYS A 18 -8.58 -9.02 -9.97
CA LYS A 18 -8.50 -10.20 -9.12
C LYS A 18 -7.60 -9.94 -7.92
N ASN A 19 -6.46 -9.31 -8.17
CA ASN A 19 -5.54 -8.95 -7.11
C ASN A 19 -6.11 -7.90 -6.18
N LYS A 20 -6.87 -6.95 -6.73
CA LYS A 20 -7.56 -5.96 -5.91
C LYS A 20 -8.52 -6.63 -4.94
N GLU A 21 -9.33 -7.57 -5.43
CA GLU A 21 -10.28 -8.30 -4.59
C GLU A 21 -9.57 -9.08 -3.50
N PHE A 22 -8.48 -9.75 -3.86
CA PHE A 22 -7.70 -10.49 -2.89
C PHE A 22 -7.16 -9.58 -1.80
N LEU A 23 -6.55 -8.46 -2.18
CA LEU A 23 -5.98 -7.53 -1.22
C LEU A 23 -7.04 -6.88 -0.34
N GLN A 24 -8.21 -6.57 -0.91
CA GLN A 24 -9.29 -6.01 -0.10
C GLN A 24 -9.72 -6.98 0.98
N ARG A 25 -9.79 -8.27 0.67
CA ARG A 25 -10.10 -9.27 1.69
C ARG A 25 -9.01 -9.35 2.74
N GLU A 26 -7.74 -9.28 2.30
CA GLU A 26 -6.61 -9.36 3.24
C GLU A 26 -6.56 -8.16 4.18
N ILE A 27 -6.80 -6.96 3.68
CA ILE A 27 -6.78 -5.79 4.55
C ILE A 27 -7.95 -5.77 5.52
N LEU A 28 -9.11 -6.26 5.11
CA LEU A 28 -10.24 -6.40 6.03
C LEU A 28 -9.97 -7.46 7.09
N LYS A 29 -9.46 -8.59 6.67
CA LYS A 29 -9.16 -9.71 7.56
C LYS A 29 -8.12 -9.31 8.61
N ASN A 30 -7.15 -8.52 8.23
CA ASN A 30 -6.06 -8.12 9.13
C ASN A 30 -6.30 -6.74 9.76
N ASN A 31 -7.48 -6.20 9.58
CA ASN A 31 -7.86 -4.92 10.21
C ASN A 31 -6.88 -3.80 9.86
N ILE A 32 -6.57 -3.70 8.59
CA ILE A 32 -5.62 -2.71 8.05
C ILE A 32 -6.40 -1.55 7.46
N SER A 33 -5.90 -0.33 7.66
CA SER A 33 -6.44 0.89 7.07
C SER A 33 -5.39 1.54 6.18
N GLY A 34 -5.81 2.48 5.34
CA GLY A 34 -4.92 3.17 4.43
C GLY A 34 -5.25 2.84 2.98
N THR A 35 -4.35 3.17 2.07
CA THR A 35 -4.59 3.00 0.65
C THR A 35 -3.45 2.25 -0.01
N VAL A 36 -3.79 1.29 -0.85
CA VAL A 36 -2.83 0.58 -1.70
C VAL A 36 -3.23 0.81 -3.14
N MET A 37 -2.28 1.21 -3.97
CA MET A 37 -2.51 1.42 -5.40
C MET A 37 -1.88 0.30 -6.18
N LEU A 38 -2.65 -0.28 -7.09
CA LEU A 38 -2.20 -1.34 -8.00
C LEU A 38 -2.15 -0.81 -9.41
N SER A 39 -1.10 -1.19 -10.14
CA SER A 39 -1.03 -0.95 -11.57
C SER A 39 -0.27 -2.10 -12.21
N GLN A 40 -0.25 -2.12 -13.54
CA GLN A 40 0.54 -3.11 -14.26
C GLN A 40 2.04 -2.95 -13.99
N GLU A 41 2.45 -1.78 -13.53
CA GLU A 41 3.85 -1.48 -13.27
C GLU A 41 4.29 -1.77 -11.85
N GLY A 42 3.35 -2.00 -10.95
CA GLY A 42 3.70 -2.31 -9.58
C GLY A 42 2.65 -1.91 -8.56
N ILE A 43 3.09 -1.79 -7.31
CA ILE A 43 2.21 -1.40 -6.22
C ILE A 43 2.87 -0.32 -5.38
N ASN A 44 2.05 0.53 -4.78
CA ASN A 44 2.51 1.42 -3.73
C ASN A 44 1.37 1.68 -2.76
N GLY A 45 1.71 2.22 -1.62
CA GLY A 45 0.66 2.55 -0.67
C GLY A 45 1.21 2.98 0.67
N THR A 46 0.28 3.43 1.51
CA THR A 46 0.53 3.72 2.92
C THR A 46 -0.61 3.11 3.71
N ILE A 47 -0.26 2.21 4.59
CA ILE A 47 -1.24 1.45 5.37
C ILE A 47 -0.88 1.52 6.85
N SER A 48 -1.86 1.24 7.70
CA SER A 48 -1.63 1.21 9.14
C SER A 48 -2.48 0.14 9.80
N GLY A 49 -1.98 -0.33 10.92
CA GLY A 49 -2.63 -1.34 11.72
C GLY A 49 -1.72 -1.76 12.84
N LYS A 50 -2.11 -2.79 13.57
CA LYS A 50 -1.26 -3.32 14.62
C LYS A 50 -0.04 -3.98 13.98
N ARG A 51 1.07 -3.95 14.68
CA ARG A 51 2.35 -4.41 14.14
C ARG A 51 2.27 -5.80 13.55
N ARG A 52 1.66 -6.74 14.26
CA ARG A 52 1.56 -8.11 13.75
C ARG A 52 0.70 -8.20 12.48
N ASN A 53 -0.31 -7.35 12.39
CA ASN A 53 -1.19 -7.33 11.23
C ASN A 53 -0.46 -6.73 10.03
N ILE A 54 0.33 -5.70 10.26
CA ILE A 54 1.18 -5.14 9.20
C ILE A 54 2.19 -6.18 8.72
N SER A 55 2.82 -6.91 9.65
CA SER A 55 3.75 -7.97 9.26
C SER A 55 3.07 -9.03 8.41
N GLN A 56 1.84 -9.37 8.74
CA GLN A 56 1.08 -10.37 7.99
C GLN A 56 0.78 -9.89 6.57
N ILE A 57 0.35 -8.63 6.42
CA ILE A 57 0.04 -8.10 5.09
C ILE A 57 1.32 -7.97 4.24
N ILE A 58 2.44 -7.64 4.84
CA ILE A 58 3.72 -7.58 4.13
C ILE A 58 4.06 -8.96 3.58
N LYS A 59 3.91 -10.00 4.38
CA LYS A 59 4.15 -11.37 3.92
C LYS A 59 3.23 -11.74 2.77
N SER A 60 1.96 -11.36 2.87
CA SER A 60 1.00 -11.65 1.81
C SER A 60 1.38 -10.96 0.50
N LEU A 61 1.78 -9.70 0.57
CA LEU A 61 2.20 -8.96 -0.62
C LEU A 61 3.40 -9.62 -1.29
N LYS A 62 4.41 -9.97 -0.50
CA LYS A 62 5.61 -10.60 -1.04
C LYS A 62 5.32 -11.94 -1.68
N LYS A 63 4.43 -12.71 -1.07
CA LYS A 63 4.06 -14.03 -1.58
C LYS A 63 3.23 -13.95 -2.84
N VAL A 64 2.19 -13.12 -2.82
CA VAL A 64 1.24 -13.04 -3.93
C VAL A 64 1.88 -12.45 -5.18
N PHE A 65 2.69 -11.40 -5.01
CA PHE A 65 3.35 -10.76 -6.14
C PHE A 65 4.75 -11.25 -6.39
N ASN A 66 5.21 -12.19 -5.58
CA ASN A 66 6.47 -12.91 -5.79
C ASN A 66 7.69 -11.99 -5.87
N PHE A 67 7.97 -11.29 -4.76
CA PHE A 67 9.18 -10.49 -4.68
C PHE A 67 9.78 -10.62 -3.27
N LYS A 68 11.06 -10.32 -3.15
CA LYS A 68 11.78 -10.46 -1.89
C LYS A 68 11.67 -9.24 -1.01
N ASP A 69 11.72 -8.05 -1.59
CA ASP A 69 11.65 -6.83 -0.81
C ASP A 69 11.14 -5.69 -1.66
N PHE A 70 10.67 -4.64 -1.00
CA PHE A 70 10.16 -3.44 -1.66
C PHE A 70 11.30 -2.60 -2.19
N ASP A 71 11.02 -1.82 -3.23
CA ASP A 71 12.01 -0.88 -3.75
C ASP A 71 12.20 0.29 -2.81
N SER A 72 11.14 0.66 -2.11
CA SER A 72 11.23 1.63 -1.02
C SER A 72 10.21 1.26 0.05
N LYS A 73 10.60 1.47 1.29
CA LYS A 73 9.69 1.22 2.40
C LYS A 73 10.11 2.09 3.58
N ASN A 74 9.12 2.48 4.38
CA ASN A 74 9.40 3.10 5.67
C ASN A 74 8.33 2.69 6.65
N MET A 75 8.66 2.76 7.91
CA MET A 75 7.79 2.31 8.97
C MET A 75 7.87 3.30 10.12
N SER A 76 6.72 3.67 10.65
CA SER A 76 6.66 4.57 11.80
C SER A 76 5.56 4.10 12.73
N GLN A 77 5.46 4.75 13.88
CA GLN A 77 4.48 4.40 14.90
C GLN A 77 3.53 5.57 15.14
N SER A 78 2.30 5.24 15.47
CA SER A 78 1.30 6.24 15.79
C SER A 78 0.49 5.76 17.01
N HIS A 79 0.11 6.71 17.86
CA HIS A 79 -0.71 6.39 19.02
C HIS A 79 -2.17 6.14 18.65
N PHE A 80 -2.58 6.58 17.47
CA PHE A 80 -3.94 6.40 17.00
C PHE A 80 -3.92 5.87 15.57
N GLN A 81 -5.07 5.33 15.13
CA GLN A 81 -5.21 4.87 13.75
C GLN A 81 -5.37 6.10 12.84
N PRO A 82 -4.36 6.39 11.99
CA PRO A 82 -4.40 7.62 11.16
C PRO A 82 -5.35 7.55 9.97
N PHE A 83 -5.85 6.39 9.62
CA PHE A 83 -6.75 6.23 8.48
C PHE A 83 -8.07 5.64 8.91
N HIS A 84 -9.15 6.02 8.20
CA HIS A 84 -10.47 5.56 8.57
C HIS A 84 -10.76 4.13 8.10
N LYS A 85 -10.30 3.77 6.93
CA LYS A 85 -10.55 2.44 6.38
C LYS A 85 -9.51 2.10 5.34
N GLY A 86 -9.49 0.81 4.95
CA GLY A 86 -8.57 0.35 3.91
C GLY A 86 -9.21 0.43 2.55
N LYS A 87 -8.41 0.80 1.55
CA LYS A 87 -8.83 0.90 0.16
C LYS A 87 -7.75 0.35 -0.76
N ILE A 88 -8.20 -0.33 -1.80
CA ILE A 88 -7.31 -0.75 -2.89
C ILE A 88 -7.78 -0.04 -4.14
N LYS A 89 -6.88 0.65 -4.83
CA LYS A 89 -7.19 1.37 -6.05
C LYS A 89 -6.35 0.84 -7.20
N ILE A 90 -6.93 0.83 -8.40
CA ILE A 90 -6.20 0.47 -9.60
C ILE A 90 -5.87 1.76 -10.34
N LYS A 91 -4.59 1.91 -10.70
CA LYS A 91 -4.10 3.07 -11.43
C LYS A 91 -3.40 2.62 -12.70
N ASN A 92 -3.17 3.55 -13.61
CA ASN A 92 -2.46 3.25 -14.84
C ASN A 92 -0.98 3.04 -14.59
N GLU A 93 -0.43 3.72 -13.59
CA GLU A 93 0.98 3.57 -13.26
C GLU A 93 1.22 3.81 -11.78
N VAL A 94 2.33 3.29 -11.29
CA VAL A 94 2.77 3.51 -9.92
C VAL A 94 3.70 4.72 -9.90
N VAL A 95 3.40 5.67 -9.04
CA VAL A 95 4.20 6.89 -8.90
C VAL A 95 4.86 6.87 -7.52
N PRO A 96 6.20 6.86 -7.45
CA PRO A 96 6.87 6.91 -6.16
C PRO A 96 6.55 8.21 -5.42
N PRO A 97 6.49 8.17 -4.09
CA PRO A 97 6.15 9.36 -3.31
C PRO A 97 7.03 10.58 -3.59
N VAL A 98 8.29 10.34 -3.87
CA VAL A 98 9.22 11.43 -4.16
C VAL A 98 8.85 12.19 -5.42
N SER A 99 8.26 11.54 -6.40
CA SER A 99 7.81 12.21 -7.63
C SER A 99 6.63 13.12 -7.37
N TYR A 100 5.86 12.80 -6.39
CA TYR A 100 4.66 13.51 -6.04
C TYR A 100 4.93 14.93 -5.61
N THR A 101 6.01 15.16 -4.91
CA THR A 101 6.30 16.47 -4.37
C THR A 101 6.60 17.50 -5.43
N HIS A 102 6.92 17.07 -6.62
CA HIS A 102 7.15 18.00 -7.71
C HIS A 102 5.88 18.62 -8.24
N LEU A 103 4.84 18.01 -8.03
CA LEU A 103 3.62 18.50 -8.60
C LEU A 103 3.01 19.58 -7.79
N ARG A 104 3.47 20.05 -7.08
CA ARG A 104 2.83 20.97 -6.36
C ARG A 104 1.75 20.69 -5.86
N ALA A 105 1.75 20.47 -5.67
CA ALA A 105 0.97 20.12 -5.31
C ALA A 105 -0.17 20.14 -4.93
N HIS A 106 -0.40 20.33 -5.09
CA HIS A 106 -1.42 20.31 -4.74
C HIS A 106 -2.22 19.61 -5.01
N GLU A 107 -1.99 19.35 -5.61
CA GLU A 107 -2.62 18.75 -5.71
C GLU A 107 -2.96 17.85 -5.26
N THR A 108 -2.76 17.84 -5.11
CA THR A 108 -3.07 17.08 -4.76
C THR A 108 -3.33 16.53 -4.11
N ILE A 109 -3.11 16.63 -3.88
CA ILE A 109 -3.34 16.01 -3.38
C ILE A 109 -4.01 15.47 -2.90
N ALA A 110 -4.20 15.51 -2.83
CA ALA A 110 -4.84 15.09 -2.51
C ALA A 110 -5.44 14.54 -2.33
N ASP A 111 -5.53 14.48 -2.40
CA ASP A 111 -6.22 14.04 -2.32
C ASP A 111 -6.65 13.64 -2.29
#